data_aebf159873798c0020d08c2ec98adc33
#
_entry.id   aebf159873798c0020d08c2ec98adc33
#
_cell.length_a   1.000
_cell.length_b   1.000
_cell.length_c   1.000
_cell.angle_alpha   90.00
_cell.angle_beta   90.00
_cell.angle_gamma   90.00
#
_symmetry.space_group_name_H-M   'P 1'
#
loop_
_entity.id
_entity.type
_entity.pdbx_description
1 polymer ?
#
loop_
_entity_poly.entity_id
_entity_poly.type
_entity_poly.pdbx_seq_one_letter_code
_entity_poly.pdbx_strand_id
1 'polypeptide(L)'
;MVKLFIRIPILLMAVVLVYFNIRLFHTQSYNADLGYDEDVYAQLQHLKTELHQKNAAIKMQQFFPEGFIFINALYALTWCELVDSNTDSTIKKEAIEEVDWAISEILSEYAKSSFNEELPLKYGVFYRGWTNYVIAQRINLGTTSSSLKQLFKQNCDEISEAYEKSESPYLESYYMAAWPADNMLAVASLNLGEQILAGSHSPKSILPIWLEKVKKLLDDDGRIPHGVQWETGKTIEASKGNSMSLMLCFLYDIDSSFAKSQFINYKENFLDERLGLPGIREHAKGLAGDGDIDSGPVIWEIGGAASIVGQRTMATYSEWNVYLGLRNSIEAFGAAYIWNGKKKYVFSQMPMADAFIAWSNVAAKESTIKTTSNWRWKFQLGSAFVLLIFSLLGKISLK
;
A
#
# COMPACT_ATOMS: atom_id res chain seq x y z
N MET A 1 -39.68 25.85 -12.54
CA MET A 1 -38.98 25.13 -11.45
C MET A 1 -38.50 23.74 -11.89
N VAL A 2 -39.37 22.86 -12.39
CA VAL A 2 -38.98 21.46 -12.79
C VAL A 2 -37.79 21.40 -13.78
N LYS A 3 -37.76 22.30 -14.77
CA LYS A 3 -36.65 22.35 -15.74
C LYS A 3 -35.26 22.66 -15.09
N LEU A 4 -35.25 23.45 -14.03
CA LEU A 4 -34.02 23.80 -13.28
C LEU A 4 -33.55 22.61 -12.44
N PHE A 5 -34.47 21.85 -11.84
CA PHE A 5 -34.14 20.64 -11.07
C PHE A 5 -33.47 19.53 -11.90
N ILE A 6 -33.74 19.46 -13.21
CA ILE A 6 -33.08 18.47 -14.09
C ILE A 6 -31.73 18.98 -14.62
N ARG A 7 -31.62 20.30 -14.88
CA ARG A 7 -30.39 20.88 -15.45
C ARG A 7 -29.22 20.93 -14.48
N ILE A 8 -29.44 21.24 -13.22
CA ILE A 8 -28.37 21.34 -12.23
C ILE A 8 -27.65 20.00 -12.04
N PRO A 9 -28.33 18.85 -11.84
CA PRO A 9 -27.67 17.55 -11.80
C PRO A 9 -26.90 17.19 -13.07
N ILE A 10 -27.47 17.46 -14.25
CA ILE A 10 -26.79 17.20 -15.53
C ILE A 10 -25.51 18.03 -15.65
N LEU A 11 -25.56 19.31 -15.29
CA LEU A 11 -24.39 20.18 -15.32
C LEU A 11 -23.33 19.71 -14.31
N LEU A 12 -23.73 19.35 -13.09
CA LEU A 12 -22.80 18.81 -12.08
C LEU A 12 -22.14 17.52 -12.54
N MET A 13 -22.90 16.58 -13.10
CA MET A 13 -22.34 15.34 -13.66
C MET A 13 -21.38 15.63 -14.82
N ALA A 14 -21.70 16.59 -15.69
CA ALA A 14 -20.80 16.99 -16.77
C ALA A 14 -19.50 17.58 -16.24
N VAL A 15 -19.55 18.44 -15.22
CA VAL A 15 -18.37 19.02 -14.57
C VAL A 15 -17.50 17.93 -13.93
N VAL A 16 -18.12 16.98 -13.21
CA VAL A 16 -17.39 15.85 -12.59
C VAL A 16 -16.72 14.98 -13.66
N LEU A 17 -17.42 14.69 -14.78
CA LEU A 17 -16.87 13.89 -15.84
C LEU A 17 -15.70 14.59 -16.56
N VAL A 18 -15.78 15.91 -16.77
CA VAL A 18 -14.67 16.71 -17.29
C VAL A 18 -13.49 16.71 -16.31
N TYR A 19 -13.76 16.90 -15.02
CA TYR A 19 -12.76 16.85 -13.96
C TYR A 19 -11.99 15.50 -14.00
N PHE A 20 -12.70 14.36 -14.05
CA PHE A 20 -12.06 13.04 -14.14
C PHE A 20 -11.16 12.95 -15.37
N ASN A 21 -11.63 13.38 -16.54
CA ASN A 21 -10.83 13.34 -17.75
C ASN A 21 -9.55 14.18 -17.65
N ILE A 22 -9.59 15.33 -17.01
CA ILE A 22 -8.41 16.18 -16.78
C ILE A 22 -7.45 15.47 -15.80
N ARG A 23 -7.95 14.94 -14.69
CA ARG A 23 -7.12 14.29 -13.66
C ARG A 23 -6.45 12.99 -14.13
N LEU A 24 -7.02 12.30 -15.11
CA LEU A 24 -6.39 11.13 -15.75
C LEU A 24 -5.08 11.46 -16.49
N PHE A 25 -4.76 12.74 -16.69
CA PHE A 25 -3.48 13.21 -17.27
C PHE A 25 -2.53 13.77 -16.21
N HIS A 26 -2.79 13.51 -14.93
CA HIS A 26 -1.87 13.94 -13.88
C HIS A 26 -0.46 13.40 -14.14
N THR A 27 0.52 14.28 -14.04
CA THR A 27 1.94 13.94 -14.16
C THR A 27 2.61 14.05 -12.80
N GLN A 28 3.55 13.17 -12.54
CA GLN A 28 4.37 13.20 -11.36
C GLN A 28 5.24 14.48 -11.35
N SER A 29 5.38 15.09 -10.19
CA SER A 29 6.14 16.32 -10.00
C SER A 29 7.46 16.03 -9.25
N TYR A 30 8.47 15.57 -9.99
CA TYR A 30 9.80 15.38 -9.42
C TYR A 30 10.60 16.68 -9.48
N ASN A 31 11.09 17.14 -8.34
CA ASN A 31 11.97 18.30 -8.23
C ASN A 31 13.43 17.84 -8.33
N ALA A 32 14.06 18.09 -9.48
CA ALA A 32 15.43 17.66 -9.74
C ALA A 32 16.46 18.41 -8.87
N ASP A 33 16.18 19.67 -8.49
CA ASP A 33 17.07 20.48 -7.66
C ASP A 33 17.07 20.03 -6.19
N LEU A 34 15.94 19.57 -5.70
CA LEU A 34 15.76 19.12 -4.32
C LEU A 34 15.83 17.60 -4.17
N GLY A 35 15.75 16.84 -5.28
CA GLY A 35 15.91 15.40 -5.33
C GLY A 35 14.75 14.60 -4.72
N TYR A 36 13.49 15.05 -4.86
CA TYR A 36 12.32 14.34 -4.37
C TYR A 36 11.05 14.60 -5.19
N ASP A 37 10.01 13.75 -5.01
CA ASP A 37 8.67 13.93 -5.59
C ASP A 37 7.86 14.92 -4.76
N GLU A 38 7.52 16.10 -5.34
CA GLU A 38 6.78 17.17 -4.68
C GLU A 38 5.34 16.74 -4.31
N ASP A 39 4.71 15.90 -5.13
CA ASP A 39 3.39 15.37 -4.84
C ASP A 39 3.39 14.50 -3.56
N VAL A 40 4.38 13.60 -3.45
CA VAL A 40 4.56 12.75 -2.27
C VAL A 40 4.91 13.58 -1.04
N TYR A 41 5.81 14.56 -1.19
CA TYR A 41 6.13 15.47 -0.10
C TYR A 41 4.89 16.23 0.40
N ALA A 42 4.06 16.74 -0.51
CA ALA A 42 2.81 17.41 -0.15
C ALA A 42 1.80 16.46 0.56
N GLN A 43 1.77 15.17 0.18
CA GLN A 43 1.00 14.14 0.90
C GLN A 43 1.55 13.92 2.31
N LEU A 44 2.87 13.82 2.46
CA LEU A 44 3.50 13.67 3.78
C LEU A 44 3.26 14.89 4.68
N GLN A 45 3.27 16.12 4.15
CA GLN A 45 2.92 17.32 4.91
C GLN A 45 1.44 17.31 5.37
N HIS A 46 0.55 16.71 4.59
CA HIS A 46 -0.82 16.46 5.02
C HIS A 46 -0.87 15.44 6.15
N LEU A 47 -0.28 14.26 5.96
CA LEU A 47 -0.25 13.18 6.95
C LEU A 47 0.40 13.63 8.26
N LYS A 48 1.49 14.39 8.21
CA LYS A 48 2.11 15.03 9.38
C LYS A 48 1.08 15.81 10.22
N THR A 49 0.26 16.62 9.55
CA THR A 49 -0.78 17.39 10.24
C THR A 49 -1.86 16.48 10.83
N GLU A 50 -2.32 15.47 10.10
CA GLU A 50 -3.33 14.52 10.58
C GLU A 50 -2.83 13.72 11.79
N LEU A 51 -1.58 13.28 11.74
CA LEU A 51 -0.96 12.48 12.80
C LEU A 51 -0.64 13.31 14.04
N HIS A 52 0.12 14.39 13.90
CA HIS A 52 0.61 15.18 15.04
C HIS A 52 -0.47 16.08 15.69
N GLN A 53 -1.47 16.55 14.93
CA GLN A 53 -2.41 17.57 15.43
C GLN A 53 -3.84 17.06 15.58
N LYS A 54 -4.22 15.97 14.88
CA LYS A 54 -5.61 15.52 14.81
C LYS A 54 -5.84 14.09 15.33
N ASN A 55 -4.81 13.47 15.89
CA ASN A 55 -4.86 12.10 16.43
C ASN A 55 -5.37 11.07 15.41
N ALA A 56 -4.95 11.20 14.15
CA ALA A 56 -5.45 10.34 13.08
C ALA A 56 -5.18 8.86 13.33
N ALA A 57 -4.03 8.50 13.89
CA ALA A 57 -3.69 7.11 14.20
C ALA A 57 -4.66 6.49 15.23
N ILE A 58 -5.00 7.22 16.29
CA ILE A 58 -5.99 6.79 17.29
C ILE A 58 -7.38 6.61 16.65
N LYS A 59 -7.79 7.54 15.76
CA LYS A 59 -9.06 7.42 15.04
C LYS A 59 -9.09 6.21 14.13
N MET A 60 -8.00 5.93 13.42
CA MET A 60 -7.92 4.77 12.51
C MET A 60 -8.02 3.46 13.29
N GLN A 61 -7.41 3.36 14.46
CA GLN A 61 -7.54 2.18 15.32
C GLN A 61 -8.96 1.91 15.82
N GLN A 62 -9.83 2.94 15.87
CA GLN A 62 -11.24 2.73 16.20
C GLN A 62 -12.02 2.00 15.11
N PHE A 63 -11.54 2.02 13.87
CA PHE A 63 -12.15 1.30 12.76
C PHE A 63 -11.63 -0.15 12.66
N PHE A 64 -10.33 -0.36 12.92
CA PHE A 64 -9.70 -1.68 12.91
C PHE A 64 -8.42 -1.68 13.78
N PRO A 65 -8.10 -2.80 14.45
CA PRO A 65 -7.01 -2.89 15.42
C PRO A 65 -5.64 -2.48 14.86
N GLU A 66 -5.39 -2.73 13.59
CA GLU A 66 -4.15 -2.46 12.87
C GLU A 66 -3.96 -0.98 12.52
N GLY A 67 -5.02 -0.18 12.59
CA GLY A 67 -5.07 1.17 12.05
C GLY A 67 -4.00 2.10 12.56
N PHE A 68 -3.66 2.00 13.85
CA PHE A 68 -2.59 2.80 14.45
C PHE A 68 -1.22 2.44 13.88
N ILE A 69 -0.93 1.14 13.74
CA ILE A 69 0.34 0.65 13.21
C ILE A 69 0.45 0.98 11.72
N PHE A 70 -0.58 0.66 10.93
CA PHE A 70 -0.55 0.92 9.49
C PHE A 70 -0.22 2.36 9.15
N ILE A 71 -0.96 3.33 9.72
CA ILE A 71 -0.79 4.73 9.33
C ILE A 71 0.59 5.28 9.72
N ASN A 72 1.09 4.93 10.91
CA ASN A 72 2.42 5.35 11.36
C ASN A 72 3.54 4.66 10.57
N ALA A 73 3.40 3.36 10.29
CA ALA A 73 4.40 2.61 9.52
C ALA A 73 4.46 3.08 8.07
N LEU A 74 3.31 3.25 7.40
CA LEU A 74 3.27 3.74 6.02
C LEU A 74 3.80 5.17 5.89
N TYR A 75 3.50 6.02 6.87
CA TYR A 75 4.06 7.37 6.96
C TYR A 75 5.59 7.33 7.06
N ALA A 76 6.14 6.53 7.99
CA ALA A 76 7.58 6.36 8.14
C ALA A 76 8.24 5.80 6.87
N LEU A 77 7.68 4.73 6.29
CA LEU A 77 8.22 4.10 5.08
C LEU A 77 8.20 5.06 3.89
N THR A 78 7.14 5.88 3.76
CA THR A 78 7.07 6.90 2.70
C THR A 78 8.18 7.95 2.85
N TRP A 79 8.47 8.41 4.07
CA TRP A 79 9.60 9.29 4.34
C TRP A 79 10.94 8.63 4.02
N CYS A 80 11.13 7.37 4.44
CA CYS A 80 12.35 6.62 4.14
C CYS A 80 12.62 6.50 2.64
N GLU A 81 11.57 6.30 1.85
CA GLU A 81 11.70 6.10 0.40
C GLU A 81 11.74 7.41 -0.39
N LEU A 82 11.19 8.51 0.16
CA LEU A 82 11.21 9.83 -0.48
C LEU A 82 12.62 10.35 -0.66
N VAL A 83 13.51 10.09 0.30
CA VAL A 83 14.87 10.65 0.33
C VAL A 83 15.91 9.65 -0.15
N ASP A 84 16.92 10.17 -0.86
CA ASP A 84 18.08 9.39 -1.33
C ASP A 84 19.38 10.20 -1.18
N SER A 85 20.48 9.74 -1.79
CA SER A 85 21.79 10.43 -1.71
C SER A 85 21.75 11.86 -2.26
N ASN A 86 20.85 12.15 -3.21
CA ASN A 86 20.78 13.43 -3.93
C ASN A 86 19.80 14.43 -3.28
N THR A 87 18.94 13.96 -2.35
CA THR A 87 17.96 14.83 -1.70
C THR A 87 18.61 15.89 -0.83
N ASP A 88 18.03 17.09 -0.81
CA ASP A 88 18.49 18.21 0.04
C ASP A 88 18.60 17.80 1.52
N SER A 89 19.63 18.32 2.18
CA SER A 89 19.95 17.96 3.57
C SER A 89 18.86 18.34 4.57
N THR A 90 18.08 19.41 4.29
CA THR A 90 16.98 19.85 5.15
C THR A 90 15.83 18.83 5.10
N ILE A 91 15.51 18.35 3.89
CA ILE A 91 14.48 17.33 3.68
C ILE A 91 14.91 15.99 4.29
N LYS A 92 16.20 15.60 4.13
CA LYS A 92 16.74 14.40 4.79
C LYS A 92 16.63 14.49 6.32
N LYS A 93 16.93 15.64 6.89
CA LYS A 93 16.80 15.85 8.34
C LYS A 93 15.35 15.75 8.78
N GLU A 94 14.42 16.38 8.07
CA GLU A 94 12.98 16.27 8.34
C GLU A 94 12.53 14.81 8.25
N ALA A 95 12.93 14.08 7.21
CA ALA A 95 12.59 12.66 7.06
C ALA A 95 13.05 11.82 8.26
N ILE A 96 14.28 12.02 8.72
CA ILE A 96 14.82 11.31 9.88
C ILE A 96 14.00 11.62 11.14
N GLU A 97 13.70 12.90 11.39
CA GLU A 97 12.92 13.34 12.55
C GLU A 97 11.51 12.73 12.54
N GLU A 98 10.84 12.72 11.39
CA GLU A 98 9.49 12.16 11.25
C GLU A 98 9.46 10.64 11.34
N VAL A 99 10.47 9.95 10.81
CA VAL A 99 10.60 8.49 10.96
C VAL A 99 10.88 8.12 12.41
N ASP A 100 11.78 8.83 13.11
CA ASP A 100 12.08 8.59 14.52
C ASP A 100 10.83 8.85 15.40
N TRP A 101 10.05 9.89 15.10
CA TRP A 101 8.78 10.13 15.76
C TRP A 101 7.79 8.98 15.52
N ALA A 102 7.57 8.55 14.27
CA ALA A 102 6.66 7.46 13.96
C ALA A 102 7.07 6.12 14.62
N ILE A 103 8.38 5.83 14.69
CA ILE A 103 8.90 4.67 15.44
C ILE A 103 8.54 4.79 16.92
N SER A 104 8.67 6.00 17.52
CA SER A 104 8.29 6.18 18.93
C SER A 104 6.80 5.92 19.18
N GLU A 105 5.94 6.33 18.25
CA GLU A 105 4.50 6.01 18.30
C GLU A 105 4.23 4.50 18.19
N ILE A 106 4.84 3.83 17.21
CA ILE A 106 4.70 2.38 17.01
C ILE A 106 5.18 1.59 18.24
N LEU A 107 6.23 2.04 18.92
CA LEU A 107 6.77 1.38 20.10
C LEU A 107 6.03 1.71 21.41
N SER A 108 5.04 2.61 21.37
CA SER A 108 4.27 3.04 22.54
C SER A 108 3.44 1.89 23.14
N GLU A 109 3.11 2.00 24.42
CA GLU A 109 2.20 1.03 25.06
C GLU A 109 0.78 1.08 24.46
N TYR A 110 0.36 2.27 23.97
CA TYR A 110 -0.91 2.40 23.27
C TYR A 110 -0.94 1.54 21.99
N ALA A 111 0.11 1.61 21.19
CA ALA A 111 0.21 0.81 19.96
C ALA A 111 0.17 -0.70 20.24
N LYS A 112 0.84 -1.15 21.30
CA LYS A 112 0.89 -2.56 21.70
C LYS A 112 -0.43 -3.08 22.27
N SER A 113 -1.23 -2.20 22.86
CA SER A 113 -2.44 -2.58 23.61
C SER A 113 -3.50 -3.35 22.80
N SER A 114 -3.45 -3.27 21.46
CA SER A 114 -4.33 -4.03 20.56
C SER A 114 -3.83 -5.45 20.26
N PHE A 115 -2.62 -5.81 20.70
CA PHE A 115 -1.96 -7.07 20.36
C PHE A 115 -1.71 -7.92 21.59
N ASN A 116 -1.86 -9.25 21.43
CA ASN A 116 -1.72 -10.18 22.54
C ASN A 116 -0.25 -10.45 22.85
N GLU A 117 0.17 -10.15 24.09
CA GLU A 117 1.53 -10.38 24.54
C GLU A 117 1.85 -11.84 24.93
N GLU A 118 0.82 -12.70 25.01
CA GLU A 118 0.98 -14.12 25.35
C GLU A 118 1.24 -15.01 24.14
N LEU A 119 1.20 -14.45 22.91
CA LEU A 119 1.53 -15.20 21.71
C LEU A 119 2.97 -15.71 21.73
N PRO A 120 3.28 -16.85 21.05
CA PRO A 120 4.65 -17.36 20.93
C PRO A 120 5.65 -16.31 20.40
N LEU A 121 5.24 -15.52 19.41
CA LEU A 121 5.87 -14.26 19.07
C LEU A 121 5.09 -13.12 19.72
N LYS A 122 5.58 -12.61 20.86
CA LYS A 122 4.91 -11.57 21.66
C LYS A 122 4.39 -10.44 20.79
N TYR A 123 3.11 -10.09 20.90
CA TYR A 123 2.33 -9.11 20.13
C TYR A 123 2.00 -9.54 18.68
N GLY A 124 2.32 -10.78 18.27
CA GLY A 124 1.99 -11.31 16.96
C GLY A 124 2.87 -10.81 15.80
N VAL A 125 2.80 -11.55 14.69
CA VAL A 125 3.67 -11.31 13.53
C VAL A 125 3.35 -10.01 12.79
N PHE A 126 2.09 -9.56 12.81
CA PHE A 126 1.71 -8.28 12.22
C PHE A 126 2.47 -7.13 12.87
N TYR A 127 2.29 -6.94 14.18
CA TYR A 127 2.96 -5.87 14.91
C TYR A 127 4.49 -5.96 14.80
N ARG A 128 5.04 -7.15 15.01
CA ARG A 128 6.49 -7.38 14.98
C ARG A 128 7.09 -7.17 13.59
N GLY A 129 6.42 -7.62 12.55
CA GLY A 129 6.86 -7.48 11.15
C GLY A 129 6.90 -6.02 10.73
N TRP A 130 5.80 -5.29 10.87
CA TRP A 130 5.74 -3.86 10.52
C TRP A 130 6.76 -3.05 11.31
N THR A 131 6.81 -3.23 12.64
CA THR A 131 7.76 -2.53 13.52
C THR A 131 9.21 -2.77 13.08
N ASN A 132 9.58 -4.03 12.89
CA ASN A 132 10.96 -4.38 12.56
C ASN A 132 11.37 -3.92 11.16
N TYR A 133 10.43 -3.97 10.19
CA TYR A 133 10.67 -3.48 8.84
C TYR A 133 10.89 -1.97 8.80
N VAL A 134 10.08 -1.20 9.53
CA VAL A 134 10.26 0.27 9.67
C VAL A 134 11.61 0.60 10.32
N ILE A 135 11.99 -0.11 11.37
CA ILE A 135 13.30 0.08 12.03
C ILE A 135 14.45 -0.23 11.06
N ALA A 136 14.36 -1.31 10.26
CA ALA A 136 15.35 -1.63 9.24
C ALA A 136 15.52 -0.50 8.24
N GLN A 137 14.42 0.05 7.71
CA GLN A 137 14.45 1.16 6.76
C GLN A 137 15.02 2.44 7.39
N ARG A 138 14.70 2.71 8.68
CA ARG A 138 15.32 3.83 9.41
C ARG A 138 16.83 3.68 9.55
N ILE A 139 17.32 2.47 9.82
CA ILE A 139 18.77 2.20 9.90
C ILE A 139 19.43 2.46 8.54
N ASN A 140 18.80 2.08 7.44
CA ASN A 140 19.30 2.30 6.09
C ASN A 140 19.37 3.80 5.68
N LEU A 141 18.59 4.67 6.33
CA LEU A 141 18.72 6.13 6.13
C LEU A 141 20.04 6.71 6.65
N GLY A 142 20.83 5.97 7.42
CA GLY A 142 22.14 6.40 7.90
C GLY A 142 22.27 6.43 9.42
N THR A 143 22.93 7.45 9.95
CA THR A 143 23.27 7.53 11.38
C THR A 143 22.05 7.26 12.28
N THR A 144 22.17 6.26 13.15
CA THR A 144 21.13 5.85 14.09
C THR A 144 21.74 5.47 15.45
N SER A 145 20.92 5.47 16.49
CA SER A 145 21.35 5.13 17.84
C SER A 145 21.76 3.66 17.98
N SER A 146 22.69 3.38 18.88
CA SER A 146 23.06 1.99 19.19
C SER A 146 21.91 1.21 19.81
N SER A 147 21.03 1.87 20.57
CA SER A 147 19.83 1.26 21.16
C SER A 147 18.84 0.78 20.09
N LEU A 148 18.62 1.56 19.03
CA LEU A 148 17.72 1.15 17.95
C LEU A 148 18.29 -0.03 17.15
N LYS A 149 19.61 -0.05 16.91
CA LYS A 149 20.29 -1.19 16.28
C LYS A 149 20.20 -2.45 17.14
N GLN A 150 20.34 -2.31 18.45
CA GLN A 150 20.21 -3.44 19.39
C GLN A 150 18.77 -3.97 19.42
N LEU A 151 17.77 -3.09 19.43
CA LEU A 151 16.36 -3.47 19.34
C LEU A 151 16.07 -4.21 18.03
N PHE A 152 16.58 -3.69 16.90
CA PHE A 152 16.45 -4.34 15.61
C PHE A 152 17.03 -5.77 15.61
N LYS A 153 18.25 -5.92 16.14
CA LYS A 153 18.87 -7.24 16.27
C LYS A 153 18.05 -8.19 17.13
N GLN A 154 17.61 -7.74 18.31
CA GLN A 154 16.75 -8.53 19.20
C GLN A 154 15.45 -8.94 18.50
N ASN A 155 14.80 -8.03 17.77
CA ASN A 155 13.60 -8.36 17.01
C ASN A 155 13.86 -9.41 15.92
N CYS A 156 14.97 -9.30 15.20
CA CYS A 156 15.35 -10.33 14.21
C CYS A 156 15.55 -11.68 14.86
N ASP A 157 16.27 -11.75 16.00
CA ASP A 157 16.52 -13.00 16.73
C ASP A 157 15.19 -13.64 17.18
N GLU A 158 14.29 -12.86 17.80
CA GLU A 158 13.00 -13.36 18.30
C GLU A 158 12.05 -13.80 17.16
N ILE A 159 11.99 -13.06 16.04
CA ILE A 159 11.18 -13.43 14.88
C ILE A 159 11.73 -14.71 14.24
N SER A 160 13.05 -14.82 14.08
CA SER A 160 13.69 -16.01 13.51
C SER A 160 13.43 -17.25 14.37
N GLU A 161 13.57 -17.12 15.70
CA GLU A 161 13.31 -18.20 16.64
C GLU A 161 11.86 -18.67 16.61
N ALA A 162 10.90 -17.73 16.46
CA ALA A 162 9.49 -18.07 16.33
C ALA A 162 9.22 -18.90 15.05
N TYR A 163 9.81 -18.52 13.92
CA TYR A 163 9.69 -19.31 12.68
C TYR A 163 10.41 -20.66 12.75
N GLU A 164 11.56 -20.77 13.43
CA GLU A 164 12.25 -22.03 13.63
C GLU A 164 11.41 -23.04 14.44
N LYS A 165 10.66 -22.56 15.43
CA LYS A 165 9.80 -23.38 16.29
C LYS A 165 8.46 -23.75 15.66
N SER A 166 8.02 -22.98 14.65
CA SER A 166 6.73 -23.18 14.01
C SER A 166 6.78 -24.22 12.90
N GLU A 167 5.80 -25.13 12.85
CA GLU A 167 5.60 -26.01 11.71
C GLU A 167 5.03 -25.27 10.49
N SER A 168 4.14 -24.30 10.75
CA SER A 168 3.56 -23.40 9.75
C SER A 168 4.59 -22.34 9.31
N PRO A 169 4.64 -21.96 8.02
CA PRO A 169 5.37 -20.77 7.59
C PRO A 169 4.70 -19.45 7.97
N TYR A 170 3.52 -19.52 8.58
CA TYR A 170 2.71 -18.35 8.92
C TYR A 170 2.46 -18.32 10.42
N LEU A 171 3.10 -17.36 11.08
CA LEU A 171 2.90 -17.11 12.51
C LEU A 171 1.58 -16.37 12.75
N GLU A 172 1.08 -16.48 13.96
CA GLU A 172 -0.14 -15.79 14.39
C GLU A 172 0.04 -14.27 14.39
N SER A 173 -0.90 -13.56 13.75
CA SER A 173 -1.05 -12.10 13.89
C SER A 173 -1.86 -11.77 15.15
N TYR A 174 -2.91 -12.57 15.39
CA TYR A 174 -3.75 -12.57 16.59
C TYR A 174 -3.95 -14.00 17.07
N TYR A 175 -4.46 -14.17 18.27
CA TYR A 175 -4.70 -15.48 18.84
C TYR A 175 -5.54 -16.37 17.90
N MET A 176 -4.97 -17.49 17.50
CA MET A 176 -5.56 -18.47 16.56
C MET A 176 -5.86 -17.91 15.15
N ALA A 177 -5.20 -16.84 14.73
CA ALA A 177 -5.44 -16.24 13.43
C ALA A 177 -4.12 -15.85 12.75
N ALA A 178 -3.95 -16.28 11.51
CA ALA A 178 -2.74 -16.04 10.71
C ALA A 178 -3.08 -15.65 9.26
N TRP A 179 -2.42 -14.58 8.81
CA TRP A 179 -2.49 -14.09 7.44
C TRP A 179 -1.11 -14.10 6.79
N PRO A 180 -0.94 -14.72 5.63
CA PRO A 180 0.31 -14.68 4.88
C PRO A 180 0.84 -13.26 4.60
N ALA A 181 -0.05 -12.31 4.36
CA ALA A 181 0.34 -10.92 4.11
C ALA A 181 1.11 -10.30 5.28
N ASP A 182 0.70 -10.55 6.52
CA ASP A 182 1.36 -10.04 7.72
C ASP A 182 2.75 -10.66 7.91
N ASN A 183 2.87 -11.93 7.54
CA ASN A 183 4.14 -12.67 7.61
C ASN A 183 5.18 -12.17 6.61
N MET A 184 4.75 -11.60 5.47
CA MET A 184 5.68 -11.09 4.44
C MET A 184 6.59 -10.00 4.98
N LEU A 185 6.07 -9.05 5.78
CA LEU A 185 6.89 -7.97 6.31
C LEU A 185 7.87 -8.46 7.37
N ALA A 186 7.47 -9.42 8.19
CA ALA A 186 8.38 -10.02 9.16
C ALA A 186 9.56 -10.69 8.46
N VAL A 187 9.29 -11.50 7.42
CA VAL A 187 10.34 -12.17 6.64
C VAL A 187 11.17 -11.18 5.83
N ALA A 188 10.56 -10.16 5.22
CA ALA A 188 11.29 -9.10 4.53
C ALA A 188 12.20 -8.32 5.51
N SER A 189 11.78 -8.12 6.76
CA SER A 189 12.63 -7.49 7.78
C SER A 189 13.83 -8.36 8.15
N LEU A 190 13.69 -9.68 8.18
CA LEU A 190 14.81 -10.62 8.39
C LEU A 190 15.78 -10.60 7.21
N ASN A 191 15.28 -10.51 5.98
CA ASN A 191 16.13 -10.38 4.79
C ASN A 191 16.99 -9.10 4.84
N LEU A 192 16.41 -7.98 5.28
CA LEU A 192 17.18 -6.75 5.55
C LEU A 192 18.13 -6.93 6.72
N GLY A 193 17.74 -7.71 7.74
CA GLY A 193 18.58 -8.04 8.88
C GLY A 193 19.86 -8.75 8.49
N GLU A 194 19.82 -9.68 7.54
CA GLU A 194 21.02 -10.36 7.01
C GLU A 194 22.01 -9.36 6.38
N GLN A 195 21.51 -8.31 5.74
CA GLN A 195 22.33 -7.26 5.12
C GLN A 195 22.87 -6.25 6.15
N ILE A 196 22.01 -5.77 7.05
CA ILE A 196 22.34 -4.72 8.04
C ILE A 196 23.27 -5.26 9.12
N LEU A 197 23.09 -6.52 9.56
CA LEU A 197 23.84 -7.16 10.64
C LEU A 197 25.01 -8.01 10.12
N ALA A 198 25.30 -7.97 8.81
CA ALA A 198 26.39 -8.73 8.20
C ALA A 198 27.72 -8.48 8.92
N GLY A 199 28.39 -9.56 9.33
CA GLY A 199 29.75 -9.54 9.87
C GLY A 199 29.90 -9.66 11.38
N SER A 200 28.87 -9.46 12.21
CA SER A 200 29.04 -9.58 13.67
C SER A 200 28.15 -10.61 14.37
N HIS A 201 26.99 -10.90 13.89
CA HIS A 201 26.05 -11.94 14.41
C HIS A 201 24.80 -11.93 13.51
N SER A 202 24.96 -12.33 12.22
CA SER A 202 23.77 -12.52 11.36
C SER A 202 22.92 -13.64 11.98
N PRO A 203 21.62 -13.44 12.19
CA PRO A 203 20.74 -14.53 12.57
C PRO A 203 20.85 -15.63 11.53
N LYS A 204 20.74 -16.89 11.94
CA LYS A 204 20.72 -18.02 11.01
C LYS A 204 19.60 -17.76 10.01
N SER A 205 19.94 -17.81 8.70
CA SER A 205 18.93 -17.54 7.68
C SER A 205 17.82 -18.58 7.71
N ILE A 206 16.61 -18.14 8.02
CA ILE A 206 15.41 -18.98 7.95
C ILE A 206 14.77 -18.95 6.56
N LEU A 207 15.20 -18.00 5.71
CA LEU A 207 14.57 -17.69 4.43
C LEU A 207 14.40 -18.90 3.51
N PRO A 208 15.43 -19.76 3.28
CA PRO A 208 15.27 -20.91 2.39
C PRO A 208 14.24 -21.93 2.92
N ILE A 209 14.23 -22.18 4.23
CA ILE A 209 13.31 -23.13 4.87
C ILE A 209 11.89 -22.59 4.85
N TRP A 210 11.74 -21.31 5.19
CA TRP A 210 10.45 -20.63 5.14
C TRP A 210 9.85 -20.66 3.73
N LEU A 211 10.63 -20.31 2.72
CA LEU A 211 10.22 -20.29 1.32
C LEU A 211 9.81 -21.67 0.81
N GLU A 212 10.54 -22.73 1.20
CA GLU A 212 10.19 -24.10 0.86
C GLU A 212 8.84 -24.51 1.45
N LYS A 213 8.56 -24.12 2.70
CA LYS A 213 7.27 -24.37 3.34
C LYS A 213 6.14 -23.60 2.62
N VAL A 214 6.34 -22.32 2.30
CA VAL A 214 5.35 -21.50 1.57
C VAL A 214 5.03 -22.13 0.21
N LYS A 215 6.03 -22.54 -0.56
CA LYS A 215 5.83 -23.18 -1.88
C LYS A 215 5.02 -24.47 -1.83
N LYS A 216 4.97 -25.15 -0.68
CA LYS A 216 4.17 -26.38 -0.47
C LYS A 216 2.74 -26.09 -0.01
N LEU A 217 2.44 -24.85 0.39
CA LEU A 217 1.17 -24.45 1.02
C LEU A 217 0.47 -23.33 0.23
N LEU A 218 0.59 -23.37 -1.08
CA LEU A 218 -0.17 -22.49 -1.97
C LEU A 218 -1.65 -22.94 -2.01
N ASP A 219 -2.54 -22.02 -2.40
CA ASP A 219 -3.94 -22.36 -2.66
C ASP A 219 -4.08 -23.29 -3.89
N ASP A 220 -5.31 -23.76 -4.16
CA ASP A 220 -5.59 -24.70 -5.25
C ASP A 220 -5.24 -24.13 -6.65
N ASP A 221 -5.09 -22.82 -6.77
CA ASP A 221 -4.69 -22.13 -8.00
C ASP A 221 -3.18 -21.79 -8.05
N GLY A 222 -2.41 -22.28 -7.08
CA GLY A 222 -0.96 -22.08 -7.00
C GLY A 222 -0.52 -20.68 -6.55
N ARG A 223 -1.38 -19.96 -5.82
CA ARG A 223 -1.11 -18.65 -5.25
C ARG A 223 -0.92 -18.70 -3.73
N ILE A 224 -0.24 -17.72 -3.17
CA ILE A 224 -0.18 -17.53 -1.72
C ILE A 224 -1.59 -17.18 -1.24
N PRO A 225 -2.19 -17.95 -0.28
CA PRO A 225 -3.55 -17.73 0.18
C PRO A 225 -3.73 -16.40 0.93
N HIS A 226 -4.97 -15.95 1.08
CA HIS A 226 -5.31 -14.79 1.90
C HIS A 226 -5.26 -15.14 3.38
N GLY A 227 -5.97 -16.18 3.79
CA GLY A 227 -6.08 -16.65 5.17
C GLY A 227 -5.74 -18.12 5.32
N VAL A 228 -5.10 -18.48 6.43
CA VAL A 228 -4.62 -19.84 6.69
C VAL A 228 -4.94 -20.31 8.10
N GLN A 229 -5.00 -21.62 8.26
CA GLN A 229 -5.00 -22.25 9.58
C GLN A 229 -3.63 -22.01 10.23
N TRP A 230 -3.60 -21.35 11.37
CA TRP A 230 -2.38 -20.90 12.00
C TRP A 230 -1.38 -22.03 12.36
N GLU A 231 -1.90 -23.20 12.80
CA GLU A 231 -1.06 -24.35 13.19
C GLU A 231 -0.37 -25.02 11.99
N THR A 232 -1.04 -25.13 10.87
CA THR A 232 -0.59 -25.96 9.74
C THR A 232 -0.22 -25.16 8.50
N GLY A 233 -0.63 -23.91 8.41
CA GLY A 233 -0.48 -23.08 7.23
C GLY A 233 -1.40 -23.44 6.06
N LYS A 234 -2.35 -24.39 6.24
CA LYS A 234 -3.31 -24.78 5.20
C LYS A 234 -4.27 -23.65 4.88
N THR A 235 -4.61 -23.51 3.61
CA THR A 235 -5.54 -22.49 3.12
C THR A 235 -6.91 -22.61 3.77
N ILE A 236 -7.41 -21.52 4.34
CA ILE A 236 -8.79 -21.30 4.78
C ILE A 236 -9.51 -20.40 3.77
N GLU A 237 -8.83 -19.33 3.34
CA GLU A 237 -9.33 -18.39 2.34
C GLU A 237 -8.37 -18.31 1.18
N ALA A 238 -8.88 -18.50 -0.04
CA ALA A 238 -8.09 -18.37 -1.26
C ALA A 238 -7.55 -16.93 -1.41
N SER A 239 -6.56 -16.78 -2.29
CA SER A 239 -5.89 -15.51 -2.56
C SER A 239 -6.88 -14.38 -2.92
N LYS A 240 -6.67 -13.19 -2.37
CA LYS A 240 -7.41 -11.95 -2.67
C LYS A 240 -6.47 -10.90 -3.28
N GLY A 241 -7.04 -9.98 -4.04
CA GLY A 241 -6.28 -8.94 -4.72
C GLY A 241 -5.55 -7.99 -3.77
N ASN A 242 -6.19 -7.59 -2.67
CA ASN A 242 -5.57 -6.74 -1.65
C ASN A 242 -4.32 -7.39 -1.02
N SER A 243 -4.44 -8.63 -0.55
CA SER A 243 -3.34 -9.38 0.07
C SER A 243 -2.22 -9.67 -0.91
N MET A 244 -2.56 -10.14 -2.12
CA MET A 244 -1.56 -10.41 -3.16
C MET A 244 -0.81 -9.14 -3.57
N SER A 245 -1.51 -8.00 -3.68
CA SER A 245 -0.88 -6.71 -3.94
C SER A 245 0.16 -6.37 -2.88
N LEU A 246 -0.17 -6.54 -1.59
CA LEU A 246 0.76 -6.24 -0.49
C LEU A 246 1.93 -7.23 -0.46
N MET A 247 1.66 -8.52 -0.52
CA MET A 247 2.68 -9.56 -0.46
C MET A 247 3.73 -9.41 -1.57
N LEU A 248 3.30 -9.11 -2.79
CA LEU A 248 4.18 -8.96 -3.94
C LEU A 248 5.10 -7.75 -3.84
N CYS A 249 4.76 -6.72 -3.07
CA CYS A 249 5.66 -5.59 -2.81
C CYS A 249 6.95 -6.02 -2.07
N PHE A 250 6.88 -7.06 -1.25
CA PHE A 250 8.00 -7.52 -0.41
C PHE A 250 8.62 -8.83 -0.90
N LEU A 251 7.85 -9.69 -1.53
CA LEU A 251 8.29 -11.01 -1.96
C LEU A 251 9.45 -10.94 -2.97
N TYR A 252 9.52 -9.86 -3.76
CA TYR A 252 10.57 -9.66 -4.75
C TYR A 252 11.98 -9.62 -4.13
N ASP A 253 12.10 -8.99 -2.97
CA ASP A 253 13.36 -8.88 -2.24
C ASP A 253 13.73 -10.17 -1.50
N ILE A 254 12.74 -11.01 -1.18
CA ILE A 254 12.94 -12.31 -0.51
C ILE A 254 13.39 -13.37 -1.52
N ASP A 255 12.67 -13.55 -2.62
CA ASP A 255 13.00 -14.47 -3.72
C ASP A 255 12.41 -13.95 -5.03
N SER A 256 13.25 -13.33 -5.86
CA SER A 256 12.82 -12.70 -7.10
C SER A 256 12.24 -13.67 -8.13
N SER A 257 12.66 -14.94 -8.12
CA SER A 257 12.16 -15.97 -9.05
C SER A 257 10.76 -16.41 -8.68
N PHE A 258 10.52 -16.74 -7.41
CA PHE A 258 9.19 -17.10 -6.92
C PHE A 258 8.25 -15.90 -7.00
N ALA A 259 8.71 -14.70 -6.64
CA ALA A 259 7.96 -13.47 -6.75
C ALA A 259 7.48 -13.22 -8.19
N LYS A 260 8.33 -13.39 -9.20
CA LYS A 260 7.94 -13.25 -10.61
C LYS A 260 6.87 -14.26 -11.03
N SER A 261 6.95 -15.51 -10.58
CA SER A 261 5.93 -16.53 -10.87
C SER A 261 4.58 -16.16 -10.25
N GLN A 262 4.57 -15.71 -8.99
CA GLN A 262 3.36 -15.24 -8.31
C GLN A 262 2.81 -13.97 -8.95
N PHE A 263 3.67 -13.05 -9.40
CA PHE A 263 3.26 -11.83 -10.09
C PHE A 263 2.60 -12.09 -11.44
N ILE A 264 3.10 -13.05 -12.23
CA ILE A 264 2.47 -13.46 -13.49
C ILE A 264 1.05 -13.96 -13.22
N ASN A 265 0.91 -14.89 -12.26
CA ASN A 265 -0.41 -15.41 -11.86
C ASN A 265 -1.33 -14.28 -11.34
N TYR A 266 -0.79 -13.36 -10.53
CA TYR A 266 -1.53 -12.20 -10.06
C TYR A 266 -2.04 -11.31 -11.21
N LYS A 267 -1.20 -10.97 -12.20
CA LYS A 267 -1.62 -10.18 -13.36
C LYS A 267 -2.72 -10.87 -14.16
N GLU A 268 -2.59 -12.17 -14.39
CA GLU A 268 -3.58 -12.93 -15.16
C GLU A 268 -4.94 -12.94 -14.47
N ASN A 269 -4.99 -13.06 -13.16
CA ASN A 269 -6.21 -13.31 -12.41
C ASN A 269 -6.81 -12.05 -11.74
N PHE A 270 -6.01 -11.06 -11.37
CA PHE A 270 -6.48 -9.90 -10.62
C PHE A 270 -6.39 -8.57 -11.39
N LEU A 271 -5.45 -8.42 -12.35
CA LEU A 271 -5.45 -7.22 -13.17
C LEU A 271 -6.59 -7.26 -14.18
N ASP A 272 -7.42 -6.23 -14.15
CA ASP A 272 -8.59 -6.10 -15.04
C ASP A 272 -8.73 -4.64 -15.51
N GLU A 273 -9.67 -4.36 -16.39
CA GLU A 273 -9.97 -3.01 -16.84
C GLU A 273 -11.47 -2.70 -16.80
N ARG A 274 -11.82 -1.46 -16.48
CA ARG A 274 -13.18 -0.93 -16.61
C ARG A 274 -13.15 0.33 -17.44
N LEU A 275 -13.84 0.32 -18.56
CA LEU A 275 -13.81 1.42 -19.54
C LEU A 275 -12.39 1.79 -20.00
N GLY A 276 -11.48 0.81 -20.08
CA GLY A 276 -10.07 1.00 -20.43
C GLY A 276 -9.17 1.44 -19.28
N LEU A 277 -9.71 1.76 -18.11
CA LEU A 277 -8.93 2.11 -16.93
C LEU A 277 -8.53 0.83 -16.19
N PRO A 278 -7.22 0.64 -15.88
CA PRO A 278 -6.80 -0.53 -15.15
C PRO A 278 -7.27 -0.48 -13.70
N GLY A 279 -7.54 -1.65 -13.13
CA GLY A 279 -7.90 -1.84 -11.73
C GLY A 279 -7.49 -3.23 -11.27
N ILE A 280 -7.33 -3.39 -9.97
CA ILE A 280 -7.07 -4.69 -9.36
C ILE A 280 -8.38 -5.21 -8.77
N ARG A 281 -8.77 -6.42 -9.18
CA ARG A 281 -9.93 -7.11 -8.64
C ARG A 281 -9.69 -7.52 -7.20
N GLU A 282 -10.74 -7.53 -6.39
CA GLU A 282 -10.67 -8.10 -5.04
C GLU A 282 -10.64 -9.63 -5.08
N HIS A 283 -11.48 -10.23 -5.94
CA HIS A 283 -11.51 -11.67 -6.19
C HIS A 283 -10.97 -11.99 -7.57
N ALA A 284 -10.37 -13.17 -7.74
CA ALA A 284 -9.82 -13.61 -9.01
C ALA A 284 -10.91 -13.60 -10.13
N LYS A 285 -10.49 -13.45 -11.38
CA LYS A 285 -11.40 -13.48 -12.55
C LYS A 285 -12.25 -14.75 -12.53
N GLY A 286 -13.53 -14.57 -12.79
CA GLY A 286 -14.52 -15.64 -12.72
C GLY A 286 -15.17 -15.83 -11.33
N LEU A 287 -14.60 -15.21 -10.29
CA LEU A 287 -15.18 -15.18 -8.98
C LEU A 287 -15.79 -13.80 -8.71
N ALA A 288 -16.90 -13.77 -7.98
CA ALA A 288 -17.52 -12.56 -7.48
C ALA A 288 -17.66 -12.69 -5.95
N GLY A 289 -17.60 -11.56 -5.26
CA GLY A 289 -17.76 -11.50 -3.81
C GLY A 289 -17.81 -10.07 -3.34
N ASP A 290 -18.34 -9.88 -2.14
CA ASP A 290 -18.31 -8.60 -1.45
C ASP A 290 -16.90 -8.33 -0.91
N GLY A 291 -16.57 -7.07 -0.70
CA GLY A 291 -15.37 -6.68 0.02
C GLY A 291 -15.56 -6.90 1.53
N ASP A 292 -14.45 -7.04 2.22
CA ASP A 292 -14.38 -6.98 3.68
C ASP A 292 -13.84 -5.60 4.12
N ILE A 293 -13.54 -5.47 5.41
CA ILE A 293 -13.04 -4.20 5.96
C ILE A 293 -11.70 -3.78 5.34
N ASP A 294 -10.86 -4.73 4.97
CA ASP A 294 -9.52 -4.51 4.42
C ASP A 294 -9.53 -4.25 2.91
N SER A 295 -10.59 -4.66 2.23
CA SER A 295 -10.75 -4.47 0.78
C SER A 295 -11.04 -3.01 0.41
N GLY A 296 -11.59 -2.23 1.37
CA GLY A 296 -12.19 -0.94 1.05
C GLY A 296 -13.40 -1.11 0.09
N PRO A 297 -13.81 -0.06 -0.61
CA PRO A 297 -14.93 -0.18 -1.55
C PRO A 297 -14.57 -1.08 -2.73
N VAL A 298 -15.43 -2.05 -3.03
CA VAL A 298 -15.37 -2.90 -4.23
C VAL A 298 -16.43 -2.42 -5.21
N ILE A 299 -16.01 -1.90 -6.36
CA ILE A 299 -16.89 -1.35 -7.40
C ILE A 299 -16.64 -2.08 -8.70
N TRP A 300 -17.66 -2.73 -9.26
CA TRP A 300 -17.53 -3.56 -10.46
C TRP A 300 -16.38 -4.57 -10.33
N GLU A 301 -16.30 -5.21 -9.19
CA GLU A 301 -15.29 -6.21 -8.83
C GLU A 301 -13.85 -5.65 -8.64
N ILE A 302 -13.64 -4.35 -8.87
CA ILE A 302 -12.36 -3.68 -8.61
C ILE A 302 -12.30 -3.24 -7.15
N GLY A 303 -11.30 -3.74 -6.42
CA GLY A 303 -11.04 -3.38 -5.03
C GLY A 303 -10.27 -2.07 -4.90
N GLY A 304 -10.74 -1.18 -4.02
CA GLY A 304 -10.10 0.10 -3.75
C GLY A 304 -8.71 -0.07 -3.14
N ALA A 305 -8.61 -0.82 -2.04
CA ALA A 305 -7.33 -1.11 -1.38
C ALA A 305 -6.40 -1.92 -2.29
N ALA A 306 -6.93 -2.96 -2.96
CA ALA A 306 -6.19 -3.77 -3.93
C ALA A 306 -5.56 -2.91 -5.03
N SER A 307 -6.29 -1.92 -5.56
CA SER A 307 -5.78 -1.05 -6.63
C SER A 307 -4.75 -0.03 -6.13
N ILE A 308 -4.92 0.52 -4.92
CA ILE A 308 -3.97 1.46 -4.31
C ILE A 308 -2.63 0.75 -4.05
N VAL A 309 -2.65 -0.41 -3.41
CA VAL A 309 -1.42 -1.17 -3.14
C VAL A 309 -0.89 -1.82 -4.42
N GLY A 310 -1.78 -2.29 -5.30
CA GLY A 310 -1.44 -2.83 -6.61
C GLY A 310 -0.68 -1.84 -7.50
N GLN A 311 -0.92 -0.55 -7.36
CA GLN A 311 -0.09 0.48 -7.99
C GLN A 311 1.38 0.31 -7.60
N ARG A 312 1.69 0.17 -6.30
CA ARG A 312 3.05 -0.07 -5.83
C ARG A 312 3.61 -1.40 -6.35
N THR A 313 2.79 -2.44 -6.33
CA THR A 313 3.17 -3.75 -6.90
C THR A 313 3.60 -3.61 -8.36
N MET A 314 2.84 -2.87 -9.18
CA MET A 314 3.20 -2.66 -10.58
C MET A 314 4.54 -1.92 -10.74
N ALA A 315 4.85 -0.96 -9.86
CA ALA A 315 6.15 -0.30 -9.84
C ALA A 315 7.30 -1.27 -9.50
N THR A 316 7.11 -2.12 -8.48
CA THR A 316 8.09 -3.14 -8.06
C THR A 316 8.50 -4.07 -9.21
N TYR A 317 7.53 -4.42 -10.08
CA TYR A 317 7.78 -5.28 -11.25
C TYR A 317 7.97 -4.51 -12.56
N SER A 318 8.16 -3.20 -12.52
CA SER A 318 8.41 -2.33 -13.70
C SER A 318 7.27 -2.29 -14.72
N GLU A 319 6.04 -2.55 -14.32
CA GLU A 319 4.84 -2.48 -15.16
C GLU A 319 4.31 -1.04 -15.24
N TRP A 320 5.12 -0.14 -15.74
CA TRP A 320 4.92 1.31 -15.68
C TRP A 320 3.62 1.80 -16.33
N ASN A 321 3.17 1.16 -17.41
CA ASN A 321 1.89 1.50 -18.06
C ASN A 321 0.71 1.28 -17.12
N VAL A 322 0.70 0.15 -16.39
CA VAL A 322 -0.36 -0.18 -15.43
C VAL A 322 -0.23 0.69 -14.19
N TYR A 323 1.01 0.88 -13.69
CA TYR A 323 1.30 1.79 -12.57
C TYR A 323 0.68 3.17 -12.80
N LEU A 324 0.97 3.83 -13.95
CA LEU A 324 0.44 5.15 -14.26
C LEU A 324 -1.07 5.14 -14.47
N GLY A 325 -1.61 4.06 -15.02
CA GLY A 325 -3.05 3.89 -15.15
C GLY A 325 -3.76 3.86 -13.79
N LEU A 326 -3.24 3.08 -12.84
CA LEU A 326 -3.75 3.00 -11.47
C LEU A 326 -3.57 4.34 -10.74
N ARG A 327 -2.35 4.92 -10.78
CA ARG A 327 -2.06 6.22 -10.16
C ARG A 327 -3.04 7.31 -10.63
N ASN A 328 -3.19 7.46 -11.94
CA ASN A 328 -4.04 8.50 -12.49
C ASN A 328 -5.54 8.23 -12.25
N SER A 329 -5.95 6.98 -12.17
CA SER A 329 -7.31 6.62 -11.73
C SER A 329 -7.54 7.04 -10.27
N ILE A 330 -6.56 6.81 -9.38
CA ILE A 330 -6.61 7.26 -7.98
C ILE A 330 -6.63 8.80 -7.91
N GLU A 331 -5.83 9.50 -8.72
CA GLU A 331 -5.86 10.97 -8.81
C GLU A 331 -7.24 11.51 -9.24
N ALA A 332 -7.89 10.85 -10.18
CA ALA A 332 -9.20 11.25 -10.68
C ALA A 332 -10.32 10.91 -9.69
N PHE A 333 -10.47 9.63 -9.33
CA PHE A 333 -11.61 9.15 -8.54
C PHE A 333 -11.45 9.39 -7.04
N GLY A 334 -10.21 9.50 -6.55
CA GLY A 334 -9.90 9.90 -5.18
C GLY A 334 -10.08 11.40 -4.91
N ALA A 335 -10.57 12.18 -5.89
CA ALA A 335 -10.78 13.62 -5.76
C ALA A 335 -9.56 14.36 -5.17
N ALA A 336 -8.37 14.06 -5.71
CA ALA A 336 -7.11 14.62 -5.24
C ALA A 336 -7.07 16.15 -5.41
N TYR A 337 -6.65 16.86 -4.36
CA TYR A 337 -6.46 18.31 -4.41
C TYR A 337 -5.31 18.76 -3.51
N ILE A 338 -4.70 19.90 -3.87
CA ILE A 338 -3.64 20.53 -3.10
C ILE A 338 -4.18 21.83 -2.49
N TRP A 339 -3.97 21.99 -1.19
CA TRP A 339 -4.31 23.19 -0.46
C TRP A 339 -3.23 23.52 0.58
N ASN A 340 -2.72 24.74 0.55
CA ASN A 340 -1.63 25.21 1.43
C ASN A 340 -0.43 24.24 1.48
N GLY A 341 0.05 23.78 0.32
CA GLY A 341 1.19 22.85 0.22
C GLY A 341 0.90 21.41 0.69
N LYS A 342 -0.36 21.06 0.95
CA LYS A 342 -0.78 19.73 1.42
C LYS A 342 -1.67 19.06 0.39
N LYS A 343 -1.29 17.88 -0.06
CA LYS A 343 -2.07 17.07 -1.00
C LYS A 343 -2.94 16.07 -0.24
N LYS A 344 -4.20 15.97 -0.61
CA LYS A 344 -5.25 15.20 0.07
C LYS A 344 -6.11 14.46 -0.92
N TYR A 345 -6.70 13.34 -0.45
CA TYR A 345 -7.68 12.55 -1.21
C TYR A 345 -8.98 12.43 -0.42
N VAL A 346 -10.07 12.15 -1.13
CA VAL A 346 -11.40 11.89 -0.56
C VAL A 346 -11.78 12.90 0.53
N PHE A 347 -11.46 14.16 0.30
CA PHE A 347 -11.71 15.27 1.23
C PHE A 347 -11.13 15.10 2.64
N SER A 348 -10.01 14.32 2.76
CA SER A 348 -9.36 13.97 4.05
C SER A 348 -10.24 13.15 5.00
N GLN A 349 -11.22 12.41 4.51
CA GLN A 349 -12.11 11.61 5.36
C GLN A 349 -11.46 10.29 5.83
N MET A 350 -10.41 9.83 5.12
CA MET A 350 -9.76 8.56 5.41
C MET A 350 -8.23 8.72 5.38
N PRO A 351 -7.60 9.21 6.47
CA PRO A 351 -6.14 9.40 6.52
C PRO A 351 -5.32 8.13 6.25
N MET A 352 -5.87 6.95 6.52
CA MET A 352 -5.25 5.67 6.18
C MET A 352 -5.13 5.49 4.67
N ALA A 353 -6.19 5.81 3.91
CA ALA A 353 -6.12 5.75 2.45
C ALA A 353 -5.07 6.74 1.91
N ASP A 354 -4.99 7.96 2.47
CA ASP A 354 -3.94 8.93 2.14
C ASP A 354 -2.54 8.34 2.39
N ALA A 355 -2.34 7.59 3.49
CA ALA A 355 -1.05 6.96 3.81
C ALA A 355 -0.69 5.84 2.82
N PHE A 356 -1.63 4.95 2.49
CA PHE A 356 -1.41 3.91 1.47
C PHE A 356 -1.14 4.50 0.09
N ILE A 357 -1.84 5.57 -0.30
CA ILE A 357 -1.63 6.26 -1.58
C ILE A 357 -0.25 6.91 -1.62
N ALA A 358 0.19 7.58 -0.54
CA ALA A 358 1.50 8.19 -0.46
C ALA A 358 2.62 7.15 -0.58
N TRP A 359 2.49 6.03 0.18
CA TRP A 359 3.43 4.91 0.12
C TRP A 359 3.46 4.21 -1.25
N SER A 360 2.33 4.16 -1.95
CA SER A 360 2.28 3.61 -3.31
C SER A 360 2.84 4.59 -4.34
N ASN A 361 2.66 5.89 -4.14
CA ASN A 361 3.17 6.92 -5.05
C ASN A 361 4.71 7.04 -4.99
N VAL A 362 5.32 6.90 -3.80
CA VAL A 362 6.77 7.04 -3.63
C VAL A 362 7.58 5.91 -4.29
N ALA A 363 6.93 4.79 -4.63
CA ALA A 363 7.58 3.64 -5.27
C ALA A 363 8.18 3.94 -6.65
N ALA A 364 7.71 4.98 -7.33
CA ALA A 364 8.25 5.41 -8.61
C ALA A 364 9.27 6.56 -8.41
N LYS A 365 10.54 6.24 -8.52
CA LYS A 365 11.65 7.20 -8.35
C LYS A 365 12.04 7.93 -9.65
N GLU A 366 11.51 7.53 -10.80
CA GLU A 366 11.91 8.11 -12.07
C GLU A 366 11.09 9.35 -12.42
N SER A 367 11.77 10.44 -12.73
CA SER A 367 11.19 11.74 -13.09
C SER A 367 10.37 11.73 -14.38
N THR A 368 10.53 10.71 -15.23
CA THR A 368 9.83 10.61 -16.50
C THR A 368 9.56 9.16 -16.90
N ILE A 369 8.49 8.59 -16.37
CA ILE A 369 8.01 7.30 -16.85
C ILE A 369 7.29 7.54 -18.19
N LYS A 370 7.93 7.15 -19.30
CA LYS A 370 7.31 7.22 -20.63
C LYS A 370 6.38 6.02 -20.80
N THR A 371 5.11 6.26 -21.04
CA THR A 371 4.17 5.22 -21.44
C THR A 371 3.90 5.27 -22.93
N THR A 372 3.78 4.10 -23.53
CA THR A 372 3.44 3.93 -24.95
C THR A 372 1.97 3.63 -25.18
N SER A 373 1.22 3.21 -24.15
CA SER A 373 -0.17 2.82 -24.28
C SER A 373 -1.13 3.96 -23.97
N ASN A 374 -2.14 4.11 -24.82
CA ASN A 374 -3.24 5.05 -24.61
C ASN A 374 -4.43 4.34 -23.94
N TRP A 375 -4.27 3.92 -22.70
CA TRP A 375 -5.32 3.24 -21.92
C TRP A 375 -6.54 4.16 -21.62
N ARG A 376 -6.42 5.49 -21.79
CA ARG A 376 -7.47 6.48 -21.52
C ARG A 376 -8.56 6.55 -22.60
N TRP A 377 -8.26 6.12 -23.84
CA TRP A 377 -9.13 6.42 -24.98
C TRP A 377 -10.55 5.88 -24.85
N LYS A 378 -10.74 4.69 -24.28
CA LYS A 378 -12.07 4.11 -24.06
C LYS A 378 -12.89 4.95 -23.09
N PHE A 379 -12.29 5.38 -21.98
CA PHE A 379 -12.92 6.26 -21.01
C PHE A 379 -13.25 7.63 -21.61
N GLN A 380 -12.34 8.20 -22.38
CA GLN A 380 -12.54 9.50 -23.06
C GLN A 380 -13.66 9.43 -24.08
N LEU A 381 -13.72 8.37 -24.89
CA LEU A 381 -14.78 8.18 -25.88
C LEU A 381 -16.15 8.02 -25.18
N GLY A 382 -16.22 7.20 -24.13
CA GLY A 382 -17.42 7.05 -23.31
C GLY A 382 -17.86 8.38 -22.67
N SER A 383 -16.90 9.14 -22.15
CA SER A 383 -17.15 10.47 -21.58
C SER A 383 -17.69 11.44 -22.61
N ALA A 384 -17.10 11.48 -23.80
CA ALA A 384 -17.56 12.34 -24.90
C ALA A 384 -19.01 12.00 -25.32
N PHE A 385 -19.32 10.70 -25.39
CA PHE A 385 -20.67 10.22 -25.70
C PHE A 385 -21.69 10.66 -24.62
N VAL A 386 -21.36 10.49 -23.33
CA VAL A 386 -22.23 10.93 -22.22
C VAL A 386 -22.43 12.45 -22.23
N LEU A 387 -21.37 13.22 -22.45
CA LEU A 387 -21.46 14.69 -22.57
C LEU A 387 -22.33 15.14 -23.75
N LEU A 388 -22.26 14.42 -24.87
CA LEU A 388 -23.16 14.68 -26.01
C LEU A 388 -24.62 14.45 -25.63
N ILE A 389 -24.95 13.34 -24.95
CA ILE A 389 -26.30 13.07 -24.43
C ILE A 389 -26.76 14.19 -23.50
N PHE A 390 -25.93 14.62 -22.56
CA PHE A 390 -26.24 15.71 -21.63
C PHE A 390 -26.54 17.02 -22.37
N SER A 391 -25.77 17.34 -23.43
CA SER A 391 -26.00 18.50 -24.29
C SER A 391 -27.36 18.44 -24.99
N LEU A 392 -27.72 17.26 -25.53
CA LEU A 392 -29.01 17.05 -26.19
C LEU A 392 -30.19 17.18 -25.21
N LEU A 393 -30.10 16.55 -24.04
CA LEU A 393 -31.10 16.66 -22.98
C LEU A 393 -31.25 18.09 -22.49
N GLY A 394 -30.16 18.83 -22.35
CA GLY A 394 -30.17 20.25 -22.02
C GLY A 394 -30.91 21.11 -23.07
N LYS A 395 -30.75 20.81 -24.37
CA LYS A 395 -31.45 21.48 -25.47
C LYS A 395 -32.94 21.15 -25.51
N ILE A 396 -33.34 19.90 -25.29
CA ILE A 396 -34.74 19.47 -25.25
C ILE A 396 -35.48 20.16 -24.09
N SER A 397 -34.81 20.34 -22.98
CA SER A 397 -35.40 21.06 -21.83
C SER A 397 -35.50 22.59 -22.03
N LEU A 398 -34.95 23.14 -23.14
CA LEU A 398 -35.08 24.54 -23.54
C LEU A 398 -36.35 24.80 -24.36
N LYS A 399 -36.85 23.81 -25.04
CA LYS A 399 -38.13 23.83 -25.72
C LYS A 399 -39.29 23.47 -24.73
#